data_9e76c7544df3a9c8538e3a6f84e0e0fe
#
_entry.id   9e76c7544df3a9c8538e3a6f84e0e0fe
#
_cell.length_a   1.000
_cell.length_b   1.000
_cell.length_c   1.000
_cell.angle_alpha   90.00
_cell.angle_beta   90.00
_cell.angle_gamma   90.00
#
_symmetry.space_group_name_H-M   'P 1'
#
loop_
_entity.id
_entity.type
_entity.pdbx_description
1 polymer ?
#
loop_
_entity_poly.entity_id
_entity_poly.type
_entity_poly.pdbx_seq_one_letter_code
_entity_poly.pdbx_strand_id
1 'polypeptide(L)'
;MNLSKLPKPFFVLAPMDDVTDTVFRRIVADCAPSDLYVTEFVNADGLQSPGRAKLLKKLRFTAGERPLIAQLWGREAANFHKTAREIADGRLARELGLPEGINFAGVDLNMGCPQKSEVKNGTCAALMNDRPLAEEIIKATRDGLDGKLPLSVKTRTGFHEQDMTWPEFLLKQKLNMLTIHGRTKSQMSKVPADWDIIGRIRELRDKLSPDTLIVGNGDVLTRQQGLDLAQKYKLDGIMIGRGIFHDPFVFADSSPWPDYSPEQRINLYKQHVQLFADTWQHRERPIHTLNKFCKIYINGFDGAKDLRDRLMHCTTTDELITQLDNIKLSSPANVHGHHS
;
A
#
# COMPACT_ATOMS: atom_id res chain seq x y z
N MET A 1 1.26 3.51 19.14
CA MET A 1 0.01 4.13 18.61
C MET A 1 -1.16 3.21 18.88
N ASN A 2 -2.33 3.75 19.19
CA ASN A 2 -3.55 2.94 19.32
C ASN A 2 -4.40 3.13 18.06
N LEU A 3 -4.53 2.09 17.23
CA LEU A 3 -5.31 2.13 15.98
C LEU A 3 -6.80 2.40 16.21
N SER A 4 -7.35 2.10 17.39
CA SER A 4 -8.77 2.36 17.68
C SER A 4 -9.12 3.85 17.78
N LYS A 5 -8.10 4.72 17.84
CA LYS A 5 -8.26 6.18 17.85
C LYS A 5 -8.32 6.82 16.47
N LEU A 6 -8.14 6.03 15.41
CA LEU A 6 -8.32 6.52 14.04
C LEU A 6 -9.79 6.95 13.83
N PRO A 7 -10.06 8.02 13.06
CA PRO A 7 -11.42 8.40 12.69
C PRO A 7 -12.08 7.25 11.93
N LYS A 8 -13.38 7.01 12.14
CA LYS A 8 -14.08 5.92 11.44
C LYS A 8 -15.13 6.46 10.47
N PRO A 9 -15.14 5.97 9.24
CA PRO A 9 -14.19 5.03 8.65
C PRO A 9 -12.85 5.71 8.30
N PHE A 10 -11.72 5.09 8.64
CA PHE A 10 -10.40 5.56 8.20
C PHE A 10 -10.01 4.97 6.85
N PHE A 11 -9.14 5.69 6.14
CA PHE A 11 -8.62 5.25 4.85
C PHE A 11 -7.16 4.81 4.97
N VAL A 12 -6.81 3.74 4.24
CA VAL A 12 -5.47 3.15 4.25
C VAL A 12 -4.91 3.09 2.84
N LEU A 13 -3.69 3.59 2.63
CA LEU A 13 -2.96 3.31 1.40
C LEU A 13 -2.43 1.87 1.44
N ALA A 14 -2.84 1.05 0.46
CA ALA A 14 -2.49 -0.37 0.40
C ALA A 14 -0.99 -0.59 0.18
N PRO A 15 -0.40 -1.63 0.78
CA PRO A 15 0.94 -2.09 0.44
C PRO A 15 0.96 -2.65 -0.99
N MET A 16 1.81 -2.08 -1.84
CA MET A 16 2.01 -2.54 -3.22
C MET A 16 3.51 -2.57 -3.52
N ASP A 17 4.03 -3.76 -3.83
CA ASP A 17 5.45 -3.98 -4.08
C ASP A 17 5.95 -3.17 -5.28
N ASP A 18 7.12 -2.56 -5.15
CA ASP A 18 7.70 -1.61 -6.10
C ASP A 18 6.80 -0.41 -6.47
N VAL A 19 5.78 -0.12 -5.67
CA VAL A 19 4.85 1.00 -5.89
C VAL A 19 4.82 1.91 -4.68
N THR A 20 4.42 1.41 -3.51
CA THR A 20 4.23 2.22 -2.31
C THR A 20 5.52 2.35 -1.50
N ASP A 21 6.61 2.73 -2.17
CA ASP A 21 7.86 3.14 -1.54
C ASP A 21 7.71 4.53 -0.87
N THR A 22 8.75 4.97 -0.18
CA THR A 22 8.74 6.27 0.53
C THR A 22 8.48 7.45 -0.41
N VAL A 23 8.97 7.38 -1.66
CA VAL A 23 8.76 8.45 -2.64
C VAL A 23 7.28 8.57 -2.98
N PHE A 24 6.65 7.48 -3.38
CA PHE A 24 5.25 7.52 -3.77
C PHE A 24 4.32 7.82 -2.58
N ARG A 25 4.61 7.27 -1.38
CA ARG A 25 3.82 7.61 -0.18
C ARG A 25 3.90 9.10 0.17
N ARG A 26 5.06 9.75 -0.04
CA ARG A 26 5.23 11.21 0.15
C ARG A 26 4.42 11.99 -0.87
N ILE A 27 4.47 11.61 -2.16
CA ILE A 27 3.63 12.25 -3.19
C ILE A 27 2.14 12.14 -2.83
N VAL A 28 1.70 10.97 -2.37
CA VAL A 28 0.31 10.78 -1.91
C VAL A 28 0.00 11.64 -0.69
N ALA A 29 0.93 11.75 0.28
CA ALA A 29 0.75 12.59 1.45
C ALA A 29 0.67 14.09 1.10
N ASP A 30 1.44 14.53 0.11
CA ASP A 30 1.42 15.92 -0.37
C ASP A 30 0.15 16.23 -1.19
N CYS A 31 -0.40 15.25 -1.92
CA CYS A 31 -1.66 15.38 -2.65
C CYS A 31 -2.87 15.34 -1.70
N ALA A 32 -3.02 14.25 -0.96
CA ALA A 32 -4.07 14.05 0.03
C ALA A 32 -3.63 12.95 1.00
N PRO A 33 -3.33 13.26 2.27
CA PRO A 33 -2.83 12.28 3.21
C PRO A 33 -3.87 11.19 3.50
N SER A 34 -3.41 9.94 3.54
CA SER A 34 -4.17 8.80 4.04
C SER A 34 -4.13 8.79 5.58
N ASP A 35 -5.18 8.29 6.24
CA ASP A 35 -5.21 8.16 7.70
C ASP A 35 -4.18 7.14 8.21
N LEU A 36 -3.81 6.16 7.37
CA LEU A 36 -2.85 5.12 7.68
C LEU A 36 -2.10 4.68 6.41
N TYR A 37 -0.79 4.55 6.53
CA TYR A 37 0.06 4.01 5.46
C TYR A 37 0.58 2.63 5.83
N VAL A 38 0.88 1.81 4.82
CA VAL A 38 1.56 0.52 4.97
C VAL A 38 2.77 0.51 4.01
N THR A 39 3.91 0.01 4.48
CA THR A 39 5.12 -0.10 3.64
C THR A 39 4.90 -1.10 2.50
N GLU A 40 5.82 -1.12 1.53
CA GLU A 40 6.00 -2.33 0.72
C GLU A 40 6.26 -3.52 1.65
N PHE A 41 5.84 -4.73 1.24
CA PHE A 41 6.10 -5.90 2.08
C PHE A 41 7.56 -6.35 1.99
N VAL A 42 8.16 -6.66 3.13
CA VAL A 42 9.56 -7.03 3.25
C VAL A 42 9.70 -8.44 3.85
N ASN A 43 10.66 -9.21 3.33
CA ASN A 43 10.93 -10.56 3.80
C ASN A 43 11.62 -10.53 5.17
N ALA A 44 10.93 -11.04 6.21
CA ALA A 44 11.47 -11.13 7.57
C ALA A 44 12.70 -12.05 7.65
N ASP A 45 12.72 -13.15 6.87
CA ASP A 45 13.84 -14.07 6.82
C ASP A 45 15.06 -13.40 6.18
N GLY A 46 14.82 -12.62 5.11
CA GLY A 46 15.84 -11.82 4.46
C GLY A 46 16.40 -10.70 5.35
N LEU A 47 15.56 -10.05 6.17
CA LEU A 47 16.01 -9.04 7.14
C LEU A 47 16.90 -9.64 8.24
N GLN A 48 16.78 -10.91 8.54
CA GLN A 48 17.62 -11.61 9.50
C GLN A 48 18.77 -12.42 8.82
N SER A 49 19.12 -12.04 7.58
CA SER A 49 20.16 -12.67 6.75
C SER A 49 21.23 -11.64 6.31
N PRO A 50 22.34 -12.07 5.71
CA PRO A 50 23.32 -11.16 5.08
C PRO A 50 22.72 -10.25 4.00
N GLY A 51 21.54 -10.56 3.47
CA GLY A 51 20.81 -9.74 2.49
C GLY A 51 20.07 -8.52 3.06
N ARG A 52 20.10 -8.32 4.39
CA ARG A 52 19.38 -7.25 5.12
C ARG A 52 19.47 -5.87 4.46
N ALA A 53 20.69 -5.41 4.16
CA ALA A 53 20.91 -4.08 3.63
C ALA A 53 20.12 -3.78 2.35
N LYS A 54 19.94 -4.78 1.48
CA LYS A 54 19.16 -4.64 0.24
C LYS A 54 17.65 -4.49 0.48
N LEU A 55 17.16 -4.98 1.62
CA LEU A 55 15.74 -4.97 1.96
C LEU A 55 15.33 -3.73 2.74
N LEU A 56 16.24 -3.09 3.47
CA LEU A 56 15.95 -1.91 4.29
C LEU A 56 15.33 -0.77 3.49
N LYS A 57 15.66 -0.62 2.20
CA LYS A 57 15.07 0.39 1.33
C LYS A 57 13.55 0.31 1.23
N LYS A 58 12.95 -0.89 1.35
CA LYS A 58 11.50 -1.08 1.34
C LYS A 58 10.81 -0.56 2.62
N LEU A 59 11.58 -0.43 3.69
CA LEU A 59 11.12 0.08 4.99
C LEU A 59 11.46 1.56 5.22
N ARG A 60 12.23 2.20 4.31
CA ARG A 60 12.58 3.62 4.42
C ARG A 60 11.32 4.49 4.43
N PHE A 61 11.28 5.48 5.32
CA PHE A 61 10.20 6.47 5.40
C PHE A 61 10.65 7.77 6.05
N THR A 62 9.81 8.80 6.02
CA THR A 62 9.99 10.09 6.67
C THR A 62 8.86 10.37 7.66
N ALA A 63 9.02 11.41 8.49
CA ALA A 63 7.99 11.79 9.45
C ALA A 63 6.63 12.16 8.80
N GLY A 64 6.64 12.64 7.54
CA GLY A 64 5.43 13.03 6.80
C GLY A 64 4.54 11.86 6.35
N GLU A 65 5.07 10.63 6.37
CA GLU A 65 4.34 9.42 5.96
C GLU A 65 3.71 8.68 7.15
N ARG A 66 3.50 9.34 8.26
CA ARG A 66 2.95 8.71 9.47
C ARG A 66 1.46 9.01 9.67
N PRO A 67 0.73 8.06 10.26
CA PRO A 67 1.17 6.78 10.83
C PRO A 67 1.47 5.73 9.75
N LEU A 68 2.57 4.98 9.89
CA LEU A 68 3.05 3.97 8.94
C LEU A 68 3.24 2.62 9.63
N ILE A 69 2.62 1.57 9.09
CA ILE A 69 2.77 0.17 9.51
C ILE A 69 3.81 -0.51 8.63
N ALA A 70 4.74 -1.27 9.24
CA ALA A 70 5.67 -2.13 8.51
C ALA A 70 5.00 -3.45 8.13
N GLN A 71 4.93 -3.79 6.83
CA GLN A 71 4.37 -5.07 6.40
C GLN A 71 5.47 -6.11 6.18
N LEU A 72 5.33 -7.25 6.87
CA LEU A 72 6.27 -8.35 6.83
C LEU A 72 5.66 -9.58 6.12
N TRP A 73 6.52 -10.36 5.49
CA TRP A 73 6.22 -11.68 4.99
C TRP A 73 7.42 -12.61 5.17
N GLY A 74 7.23 -13.92 5.11
CA GLY A 74 8.30 -14.89 5.31
C GLY A 74 7.74 -16.23 5.78
N ARG A 75 8.62 -17.06 6.32
CA ARG A 75 8.28 -18.41 6.78
C ARG A 75 8.76 -18.70 8.21
N GLU A 76 9.94 -18.21 8.59
CA GLU A 76 10.59 -18.56 9.84
C GLU A 76 10.09 -17.71 11.01
N ALA A 77 9.27 -18.26 11.90
CA ALA A 77 8.65 -17.56 13.03
C ALA A 77 9.68 -16.85 13.92
N ALA A 78 10.87 -17.45 14.14
CA ALA A 78 11.94 -16.82 14.89
C ALA A 78 12.43 -15.52 14.27
N ASN A 79 12.42 -15.39 12.94
CA ASN A 79 12.81 -14.18 12.23
C ASN A 79 11.74 -13.09 12.33
N PHE A 80 10.45 -13.48 12.34
CA PHE A 80 9.37 -12.54 12.64
C PHE A 80 9.48 -11.97 14.05
N HIS A 81 9.75 -12.84 15.05
CA HIS A 81 9.96 -12.39 16.43
C HIS A 81 11.09 -11.36 16.53
N LYS A 82 12.27 -11.66 15.94
CA LYS A 82 13.43 -10.75 15.97
C LYS A 82 13.12 -9.43 15.28
N THR A 83 12.54 -9.48 14.07
CA THR A 83 12.21 -8.28 13.30
C THR A 83 11.15 -7.43 14.01
N ALA A 84 10.11 -8.04 14.56
CA ALA A 84 9.08 -7.36 15.35
C ALA A 84 9.67 -6.67 16.60
N ARG A 85 10.60 -7.35 17.28
CA ARG A 85 11.32 -6.77 18.43
C ARG A 85 12.18 -5.57 18.01
N GLU A 86 12.89 -5.65 16.88
CA GLU A 86 13.70 -4.54 16.36
C GLU A 86 12.83 -3.32 15.99
N ILE A 87 11.62 -3.56 15.45
CA ILE A 87 10.64 -2.51 15.20
C ILE A 87 10.12 -1.93 16.51
N ALA A 88 9.68 -2.78 17.44
CA ALA A 88 9.11 -2.34 18.71
C ALA A 88 10.07 -1.51 19.60
N ASP A 89 11.35 -1.87 19.56
CA ASP A 89 12.43 -1.19 20.31
C ASP A 89 13.01 0.03 19.57
N GLY A 90 12.50 0.35 18.38
CA GLY A 90 12.98 1.44 17.54
C GLY A 90 14.40 1.24 16.96
N ARG A 91 14.98 0.03 17.07
CA ARG A 91 16.31 -0.27 16.50
C ARG A 91 16.29 -0.16 14.99
N LEU A 92 15.24 -0.71 14.36
CA LEU A 92 15.11 -0.63 12.91
C LEU A 92 14.91 0.82 12.44
N ALA A 93 14.15 1.63 13.16
CA ALA A 93 13.98 3.04 12.86
C ALA A 93 15.32 3.81 12.93
N ARG A 94 16.13 3.56 13.95
CA ARG A 94 17.50 4.14 14.06
C ARG A 94 18.43 3.68 12.93
N GLU A 95 18.38 2.40 12.56
CA GLU A 95 19.15 1.85 11.43
C GLU A 95 18.77 2.50 10.10
N LEU A 96 17.50 2.89 9.94
CA LEU A 96 17.00 3.65 8.79
C LEU A 96 17.36 5.14 8.84
N GLY A 97 18.06 5.60 9.89
CA GLY A 97 18.45 7.00 10.06
C GLY A 97 17.31 7.93 10.49
N LEU A 98 16.24 7.40 11.06
CA LEU A 98 15.11 8.22 11.50
C LEU A 98 15.44 9.00 12.80
N PRO A 99 14.91 10.21 12.96
CA PRO A 99 15.06 10.99 14.18
C PRO A 99 14.54 10.24 15.42
N GLU A 100 15.07 10.59 16.59
CA GLU A 100 14.61 10.05 17.87
C GLU A 100 13.09 10.29 18.04
N GLY A 101 12.40 9.31 18.60
CA GLY A 101 10.94 9.34 18.77
C GLY A 101 10.13 9.03 17.51
N ILE A 102 10.77 8.86 16.36
CA ILE A 102 10.12 8.43 15.12
C ILE A 102 10.24 6.91 14.99
N ASN A 103 9.11 6.22 14.89
CA ASN A 103 9.04 4.78 14.72
C ASN A 103 7.81 4.39 13.86
N PHE A 104 7.76 3.13 13.46
CA PHE A 104 6.57 2.52 12.87
C PHE A 104 5.38 2.54 13.84
N ALA A 105 4.19 2.65 13.29
CA ALA A 105 2.94 2.67 14.04
C ALA A 105 2.45 1.25 14.41
N GLY A 106 3.01 0.21 13.79
CA GLY A 106 2.64 -1.18 14.00
C GLY A 106 3.34 -2.12 13.03
N VAL A 107 3.00 -3.40 13.11
CA VAL A 107 3.42 -4.45 12.18
C VAL A 107 2.18 -5.08 11.55
N ASP A 108 2.24 -5.33 10.26
CA ASP A 108 1.25 -6.07 9.49
C ASP A 108 1.87 -7.34 8.89
N LEU A 109 1.13 -8.43 8.86
CA LEU A 109 1.56 -9.69 8.23
C LEU A 109 0.86 -9.86 6.89
N ASN A 110 1.65 -10.06 5.84
CA ASN A 110 1.11 -10.36 4.51
C ASN A 110 0.73 -11.84 4.42
N MET A 111 -0.57 -12.13 4.54
CA MET A 111 -1.14 -13.48 4.36
C MET A 111 -2.11 -13.51 3.16
N GLY A 112 -1.82 -12.72 2.11
CA GLY A 112 -2.74 -12.58 0.98
C GLY A 112 -2.10 -12.37 -0.39
N CYS A 113 -0.79 -12.12 -0.50
CA CYS A 113 -0.12 -11.95 -1.78
C CYS A 113 -0.23 -13.22 -2.62
N PRO A 114 -0.76 -13.13 -3.87
CA PRO A 114 -1.00 -14.31 -4.71
C PRO A 114 0.18 -14.64 -5.63
N GLN A 115 1.33 -13.97 -5.52
CA GLN A 115 2.48 -14.17 -6.39
C GLN A 115 2.94 -15.63 -6.36
N LYS A 116 3.21 -16.19 -7.54
CA LYS A 116 3.51 -17.62 -7.70
C LYS A 116 4.78 -18.04 -6.95
N SER A 117 5.83 -17.20 -6.96
CA SER A 117 7.08 -17.43 -6.24
C SER A 117 6.85 -17.58 -4.74
N GLU A 118 6.11 -16.67 -4.14
CA GLU A 118 5.83 -16.61 -2.71
C GLU A 118 4.96 -17.80 -2.28
N VAL A 119 3.90 -18.07 -3.06
CA VAL A 119 3.00 -19.18 -2.79
C VAL A 119 3.71 -20.54 -2.91
N LYS A 120 4.60 -20.71 -3.90
CA LYS A 120 5.41 -21.94 -4.06
C LYS A 120 6.33 -22.18 -2.87
N ASN A 121 6.82 -21.11 -2.25
CA ASN A 121 7.69 -21.17 -1.06
C ASN A 121 6.91 -21.33 0.25
N GLY A 122 5.59 -21.50 0.20
CA GLY A 122 4.75 -21.70 1.39
C GLY A 122 4.52 -20.41 2.20
N THR A 123 4.65 -19.23 1.58
CA THR A 123 4.51 -17.93 2.24
C THR A 123 3.29 -17.15 1.73
N CYS A 124 2.98 -16.02 2.34
CA CYS A 124 1.88 -15.14 1.96
C CYS A 124 0.53 -15.86 1.89
N ALA A 125 -0.12 -15.92 0.71
CA ALA A 125 -1.42 -16.59 0.57
C ALA A 125 -1.38 -18.10 0.84
N ALA A 126 -0.21 -18.76 0.74
CA ALA A 126 -0.07 -20.19 1.05
C ALA A 126 -0.36 -20.51 2.52
N LEU A 127 -0.18 -19.54 3.43
CA LEU A 127 -0.47 -19.68 4.86
C LEU A 127 -1.96 -19.98 5.15
N MET A 128 -2.86 -19.71 4.20
CA MET A 128 -4.28 -20.11 4.32
C MET A 128 -4.44 -21.64 4.41
N ASN A 129 -3.51 -22.38 3.79
CA ASN A 129 -3.48 -23.85 3.78
C ASN A 129 -2.53 -24.44 4.85
N ASP A 130 -1.79 -23.59 5.57
CA ASP A 130 -0.89 -23.98 6.66
C ASP A 130 -1.18 -23.14 7.91
N ARG A 131 -2.32 -23.40 8.53
CA ARG A 131 -2.79 -22.64 9.70
C ARG A 131 -1.88 -22.80 10.92
N PRO A 132 -1.28 -23.96 11.19
CA PRO A 132 -0.31 -24.07 12.28
C PRO A 132 0.87 -23.12 12.11
N LEU A 133 1.45 -23.02 10.90
CA LEU A 133 2.53 -22.08 10.62
C LEU A 133 2.05 -20.61 10.70
N ALA A 134 0.83 -20.31 10.21
CA ALA A 134 0.24 -18.98 10.33
C ALA A 134 0.08 -18.58 11.81
N GLU A 135 -0.37 -19.48 12.67
CA GLU A 135 -0.49 -19.24 14.12
C GLU A 135 0.86 -19.03 14.79
N GLU A 136 1.86 -19.83 14.44
CA GLU A 136 3.22 -19.70 14.95
C GLU A 136 3.82 -18.33 14.60
N ILE A 137 3.69 -17.90 13.34
CA ILE A 137 4.15 -16.58 12.86
C ILE A 137 3.44 -15.44 13.60
N ILE A 138 2.10 -15.51 13.75
CA ILE A 138 1.32 -14.48 14.45
C ILE A 138 1.75 -14.38 15.92
N LYS A 139 1.90 -15.53 16.59
CA LYS A 139 2.35 -15.59 17.98
C LYS A 139 3.76 -15.02 18.14
N ALA A 140 4.71 -15.49 17.33
CA ALA A 140 6.10 -15.02 17.36
C ALA A 140 6.20 -13.50 17.11
N THR A 141 5.43 -12.98 16.16
CA THR A 141 5.38 -11.53 15.91
C THR A 141 4.83 -10.77 17.10
N ARG A 142 3.72 -11.24 17.68
CA ARG A 142 3.12 -10.63 18.89
C ARG A 142 4.08 -10.62 20.06
N ASP A 143 4.75 -11.73 20.31
CA ASP A 143 5.74 -11.87 21.38
C ASP A 143 6.92 -10.91 21.16
N GLY A 144 7.37 -10.75 19.91
CA GLY A 144 8.39 -9.77 19.52
C GLY A 144 7.96 -8.32 19.74
N LEU A 145 6.70 -7.99 19.48
CA LEU A 145 6.15 -6.64 19.70
C LEU A 145 5.99 -6.28 21.18
N ASP A 146 5.92 -7.27 22.06
CA ASP A 146 5.90 -7.08 23.55
C ASP A 146 4.82 -6.09 24.01
N GLY A 147 3.66 -6.08 23.34
CA GLY A 147 2.55 -5.17 23.64
C GLY A 147 2.79 -3.68 23.30
N LYS A 148 3.95 -3.31 22.79
CA LYS A 148 4.32 -1.91 22.50
C LYS A 148 3.65 -1.35 21.25
N LEU A 149 3.44 -2.20 20.24
CA LEU A 149 2.87 -1.83 18.96
C LEU A 149 1.74 -2.80 18.53
N PRO A 150 0.75 -2.33 17.76
CA PRO A 150 -0.33 -3.17 17.27
C PRO A 150 0.16 -4.14 16.19
N LEU A 151 -0.52 -5.31 16.13
CA LEU A 151 -0.35 -6.35 15.13
C LEU A 151 -1.58 -6.44 14.24
N SER A 152 -1.39 -6.40 12.93
CA SER A 152 -2.44 -6.62 11.93
C SER A 152 -2.09 -7.73 10.94
N VAL A 153 -3.09 -8.18 10.21
CA VAL A 153 -2.93 -9.12 9.10
C VAL A 153 -3.68 -8.59 7.88
N LYS A 154 -3.04 -8.62 6.71
CA LYS A 154 -3.72 -8.41 5.43
C LYS A 154 -3.84 -9.73 4.68
N THR A 155 -5.09 -10.10 4.34
CA THR A 155 -5.40 -11.38 3.72
C THR A 155 -6.44 -11.28 2.60
N ARG A 156 -6.87 -12.43 2.09
CA ARG A 156 -7.94 -12.64 1.12
C ARG A 156 -9.01 -13.56 1.70
N THR A 157 -10.11 -13.72 0.97
CA THR A 157 -11.29 -14.48 1.41
C THR A 157 -11.12 -16.00 1.33
N GLY A 158 -9.98 -16.49 0.86
CA GLY A 158 -9.65 -17.90 0.73
C GLY A 158 -8.58 -18.14 -0.33
N PHE A 159 -8.12 -19.40 -0.47
CA PHE A 159 -7.07 -19.76 -1.41
C PHE A 159 -7.63 -20.04 -2.82
N HIS A 160 -8.37 -21.11 -3.03
CA HIS A 160 -9.04 -21.43 -4.30
C HIS A 160 -10.47 -20.90 -4.33
N GLU A 161 -11.20 -21.14 -3.25
CA GLU A 161 -12.58 -20.76 -3.02
C GLU A 161 -12.68 -19.85 -1.79
N GLN A 162 -13.83 -19.23 -1.61
CA GLN A 162 -14.15 -18.50 -0.38
C GLN A 162 -14.18 -19.47 0.79
N ASP A 163 -13.46 -19.15 1.84
CA ASP A 163 -13.33 -19.97 3.03
C ASP A 163 -13.56 -19.14 4.29
N MET A 164 -14.78 -19.17 4.83
CA MET A 164 -15.11 -18.43 6.06
C MET A 164 -14.37 -18.94 7.30
N THR A 165 -13.84 -20.16 7.27
CA THR A 165 -13.09 -20.70 8.41
C THR A 165 -11.68 -20.09 8.50
N TRP A 166 -11.16 -19.51 7.41
CA TRP A 166 -9.90 -18.78 7.43
C TRP A 166 -9.98 -17.46 8.20
N PRO A 167 -10.88 -16.51 7.88
CA PRO A 167 -11.02 -15.31 8.68
C PRO A 167 -11.50 -15.61 10.11
N GLU A 168 -12.28 -16.67 10.35
CA GLU A 168 -12.62 -17.12 11.69
C GLU A 168 -11.37 -17.48 12.50
N PHE A 169 -10.47 -18.26 11.91
CA PHE A 169 -9.18 -18.61 12.49
C PHE A 169 -8.36 -17.35 12.84
N LEU A 170 -8.27 -16.37 11.93
CA LEU A 170 -7.54 -15.12 12.14
C LEU A 170 -8.16 -14.27 13.25
N LEU A 171 -9.48 -14.17 13.34
CA LEU A 171 -10.17 -13.43 14.39
C LEU A 171 -9.92 -14.02 15.78
N LYS A 172 -9.82 -15.35 15.89
CA LYS A 172 -9.44 -16.05 17.14
C LYS A 172 -8.02 -15.70 17.60
N GLN A 173 -7.18 -15.19 16.70
CA GLN A 173 -5.83 -14.73 17.04
C GLN A 173 -5.81 -13.35 17.74
N LYS A 174 -6.95 -12.69 17.95
CA LYS A 174 -7.05 -11.37 18.65
C LYS A 174 -6.11 -10.31 18.05
N LEU A 175 -6.20 -10.12 16.76
CA LEU A 175 -5.46 -9.09 16.02
C LEU A 175 -6.02 -7.70 16.34
N ASN A 176 -5.18 -6.66 16.27
CA ASN A 176 -5.66 -5.29 16.38
C ASN A 176 -6.43 -4.83 15.13
N MET A 177 -6.05 -5.33 13.95
CA MET A 177 -6.71 -5.02 12.69
C MET A 177 -6.60 -6.21 11.73
N LEU A 178 -7.66 -6.45 10.95
CA LEU A 178 -7.71 -7.45 9.89
C LEU A 178 -8.18 -6.77 8.60
N THR A 179 -7.28 -6.72 7.61
CA THR A 179 -7.61 -6.19 6.27
C THR A 179 -7.94 -7.33 5.33
N ILE A 180 -9.12 -7.28 4.68
CA ILE A 180 -9.63 -8.34 3.84
C ILE A 180 -9.79 -7.84 2.40
N HIS A 181 -9.05 -8.44 1.48
CA HIS A 181 -9.29 -8.25 0.06
C HIS A 181 -10.44 -9.17 -0.37
N GLY A 182 -11.52 -8.62 -0.92
CA GLY A 182 -12.76 -9.32 -1.30
C GLY A 182 -12.61 -10.29 -2.49
N ARG A 183 -11.49 -11.00 -2.56
CA ARG A 183 -11.17 -12.03 -3.58
C ARG A 183 -10.37 -13.16 -2.98
N THR A 184 -10.49 -14.35 -3.55
CA THR A 184 -9.60 -15.47 -3.24
C THR A 184 -8.21 -15.24 -3.88
N LYS A 185 -7.22 -16.05 -3.45
CA LYS A 185 -5.89 -16.05 -4.10
C LYS A 185 -5.99 -16.41 -5.58
N SER A 186 -6.79 -17.42 -5.95
CA SER A 186 -6.91 -17.89 -7.33
C SER A 186 -7.61 -16.88 -8.25
N GLN A 187 -8.53 -16.09 -7.74
CA GLN A 187 -9.20 -15.02 -8.50
C GLN A 187 -8.24 -13.87 -8.84
N MET A 188 -7.19 -13.66 -8.07
CA MET A 188 -6.24 -12.55 -8.23
C MET A 188 -6.95 -11.19 -8.33
N SER A 189 -7.12 -10.64 -9.56
CA SER A 189 -7.89 -9.42 -9.86
C SER A 189 -8.76 -9.59 -11.12
N LYS A 190 -9.11 -10.84 -11.46
CA LYS A 190 -9.83 -11.16 -12.70
C LYS A 190 -11.35 -11.04 -12.60
N VAL A 191 -11.88 -10.97 -11.39
CA VAL A 191 -13.31 -10.82 -11.10
C VAL A 191 -13.51 -9.61 -10.19
N PRO A 192 -14.71 -9.04 -10.06
CA PRO A 192 -14.99 -8.01 -9.07
C PRO A 192 -14.72 -8.47 -7.64
N ALA A 193 -14.35 -7.55 -6.75
CA ALA A 193 -14.23 -7.84 -5.33
C ALA A 193 -15.62 -8.10 -4.73
N ASP A 194 -15.74 -9.18 -3.96
CA ASP A 194 -16.95 -9.54 -3.24
C ASP A 194 -16.97 -8.81 -1.89
N TRP A 195 -17.79 -7.78 -1.79
CA TRP A 195 -17.95 -6.99 -0.58
C TRP A 195 -18.94 -7.61 0.40
N ASP A 196 -19.86 -8.45 -0.06
CA ASP A 196 -20.82 -9.13 0.82
C ASP A 196 -20.11 -10.12 1.74
N ILE A 197 -19.06 -10.81 1.24
CA ILE A 197 -18.25 -11.68 2.10
C ILE A 197 -17.46 -10.87 3.14
N ILE A 198 -16.99 -9.66 2.80
CA ILE A 198 -16.32 -8.77 3.77
C ILE A 198 -17.31 -8.39 4.88
N GLY A 199 -18.54 -8.06 4.51
CA GLY A 199 -19.64 -7.79 5.46
C GLY A 199 -19.89 -8.97 6.40
N ARG A 200 -19.97 -10.19 5.87
CA ARG A 200 -20.13 -11.42 6.69
C ARG A 200 -18.94 -11.66 7.64
N ILE A 201 -17.72 -11.37 7.19
CA ILE A 201 -16.53 -11.46 8.06
C ILE A 201 -16.60 -10.42 9.18
N ARG A 202 -17.09 -9.21 8.88
CA ARG A 202 -17.31 -8.18 9.90
C ARG A 202 -18.36 -8.63 10.94
N GLU A 203 -19.46 -9.25 10.53
CA GLU A 203 -20.45 -9.81 11.46
C GLU A 203 -19.86 -10.93 12.33
N LEU A 204 -19.00 -11.75 11.74
CA LEU A 204 -18.26 -12.79 12.47
C LEU A 204 -17.31 -12.18 13.52
N ARG A 205 -16.62 -11.07 13.17
CA ARG A 205 -15.76 -10.30 14.08
C ARG A 205 -16.53 -9.84 15.32
N ASP A 206 -17.74 -9.31 15.15
CA ASP A 206 -18.53 -8.81 16.27
C ASP A 206 -18.82 -9.88 17.33
N LYS A 207 -18.88 -11.14 16.90
CA LYS A 207 -19.10 -12.30 17.78
C LYS A 207 -17.82 -12.85 18.42
N LEU A 208 -16.70 -12.84 17.69
CA LEU A 208 -15.46 -13.52 18.09
C LEU A 208 -14.38 -12.61 18.65
N SER A 209 -14.28 -11.38 18.14
CA SER A 209 -13.20 -10.44 18.48
C SER A 209 -13.63 -9.00 18.23
N PRO A 210 -14.58 -8.46 19.02
CA PRO A 210 -15.21 -7.15 18.77
C PRO A 210 -14.22 -5.98 18.73
N ASP A 211 -13.07 -6.12 19.35
CA ASP A 211 -12.01 -5.10 19.37
C ASP A 211 -11.12 -5.10 18.11
N THR A 212 -11.18 -6.13 17.26
CA THR A 212 -10.44 -6.19 16.01
C THR A 212 -11.05 -5.24 14.99
N LEU A 213 -10.27 -4.29 14.48
CA LEU A 213 -10.71 -3.40 13.39
C LEU A 213 -10.80 -4.17 12.07
N ILE A 214 -11.90 -4.02 11.32
CA ILE A 214 -12.07 -4.62 10.00
C ILE A 214 -11.92 -3.57 8.92
N VAL A 215 -10.97 -3.82 8.00
CA VAL A 215 -10.68 -2.96 6.86
C VAL A 215 -11.03 -3.71 5.57
N GLY A 216 -11.94 -3.15 4.77
CA GLY A 216 -12.30 -3.70 3.47
C GLY A 216 -11.34 -3.23 2.38
N ASN A 217 -11.04 -4.12 1.42
CA ASN A 217 -10.16 -3.82 0.29
C ASN A 217 -10.67 -4.47 -1.01
N GLY A 218 -10.55 -3.77 -2.12
CA GLY A 218 -10.84 -4.27 -3.47
C GLY A 218 -11.69 -3.30 -4.29
N ASP A 219 -11.17 -2.89 -5.46
CA ASP A 219 -11.84 -2.09 -6.50
C ASP A 219 -12.43 -0.74 -6.05
N VAL A 220 -11.93 -0.15 -4.98
CA VAL A 220 -12.31 1.19 -4.56
C VAL A 220 -11.50 2.21 -5.35
N LEU A 221 -12.20 3.07 -6.09
CA LEU A 221 -11.62 4.06 -7.01
C LEU A 221 -11.77 5.50 -6.49
N THR A 222 -12.74 5.77 -5.62
CA THR A 222 -12.99 7.10 -5.06
C THR A 222 -13.22 7.02 -3.55
N ARG A 223 -12.97 8.13 -2.85
CA ARG A 223 -13.26 8.25 -1.42
C ARG A 223 -14.74 8.01 -1.13
N GLN A 224 -15.65 8.61 -1.93
CA GLN A 224 -17.09 8.47 -1.73
C GLN A 224 -17.52 7.00 -1.84
N GLN A 225 -17.05 6.27 -2.87
CA GLN A 225 -17.29 4.83 -2.98
C GLN A 225 -16.82 4.08 -1.71
N GLY A 226 -15.66 4.46 -1.17
CA GLY A 226 -15.16 3.89 0.08
C GLY A 226 -16.07 4.17 1.28
N LEU A 227 -16.57 5.40 1.41
CA LEU A 227 -17.52 5.79 2.46
C LEU A 227 -18.83 5.00 2.36
N ASP A 228 -19.39 4.88 1.17
CA ASP A 228 -20.63 4.13 0.92
C ASP A 228 -20.47 2.65 1.30
N LEU A 229 -19.34 2.03 0.93
CA LEU A 229 -19.02 0.65 1.29
C LEU A 229 -18.80 0.48 2.80
N ALA A 230 -18.08 1.40 3.44
CA ALA A 230 -17.89 1.38 4.88
C ALA A 230 -19.22 1.50 5.64
N GLN A 231 -20.11 2.38 5.19
CA GLN A 231 -21.45 2.55 5.77
C GLN A 231 -22.30 1.29 5.56
N LYS A 232 -22.37 0.78 4.32
CA LYS A 232 -23.19 -0.40 3.96
C LYS A 232 -22.81 -1.63 4.79
N TYR A 233 -21.51 -1.89 4.93
CA TYR A 233 -21.01 -3.09 5.60
C TYR A 233 -20.53 -2.83 7.03
N LYS A 234 -20.68 -1.59 7.55
CA LYS A 234 -20.30 -1.15 8.90
C LYS A 234 -18.83 -1.46 9.22
N LEU A 235 -17.94 -1.12 8.28
CA LEU A 235 -16.51 -1.37 8.39
C LEU A 235 -15.83 -0.24 9.18
N ASP A 236 -14.73 -0.57 9.85
CA ASP A 236 -13.92 0.40 10.57
C ASP A 236 -13.03 1.23 9.63
N GLY A 237 -12.64 0.66 8.48
CA GLY A 237 -11.83 1.36 7.49
C GLY A 237 -11.89 0.75 6.09
N ILE A 238 -11.34 1.50 5.13
CA ILE A 238 -11.25 1.13 3.72
C ILE A 238 -9.80 1.24 3.26
N MET A 239 -9.28 0.19 2.62
CA MET A 239 -7.95 0.21 2.02
C MET A 239 -8.05 0.40 0.52
N ILE A 240 -7.38 1.45 0.01
CA ILE A 240 -7.30 1.76 -1.42
C ILE A 240 -5.94 1.32 -1.96
N GLY A 241 -5.95 0.51 -3.00
CA GLY A 241 -4.76 0.10 -3.74
C GLY A 241 -4.71 0.79 -5.10
N ARG A 242 -5.03 0.05 -6.17
CA ARG A 242 -4.96 0.54 -7.56
C ARG A 242 -5.81 1.78 -7.87
N GLY A 243 -6.78 2.11 -7.01
CA GLY A 243 -7.54 3.36 -7.13
C GLY A 243 -6.65 4.60 -7.16
N ILE A 244 -5.53 4.59 -6.43
CA ILE A 244 -4.54 5.69 -6.41
C ILE A 244 -3.92 5.98 -7.79
N PHE A 245 -3.92 5.02 -8.73
CA PHE A 245 -3.44 5.23 -10.10
C PHE A 245 -4.43 5.98 -11.00
N HIS A 246 -5.68 6.11 -10.57
CA HIS A 246 -6.69 6.91 -11.27
C HIS A 246 -6.73 8.33 -10.74
N ASP A 247 -6.44 8.51 -9.45
CA ASP A 247 -6.50 9.79 -8.76
C ASP A 247 -5.51 9.84 -7.59
N PRO A 248 -4.41 10.62 -7.72
CA PRO A 248 -3.45 10.81 -6.62
C PRO A 248 -4.05 11.46 -5.38
N PHE A 249 -5.19 12.15 -5.51
CA PHE A 249 -5.93 12.82 -4.45
C PHE A 249 -7.09 11.97 -3.92
N VAL A 250 -7.11 10.65 -4.17
CA VAL A 250 -8.24 9.76 -3.83
C VAL A 250 -8.63 9.79 -2.35
N PHE A 251 -7.76 10.24 -1.46
CA PHE A 251 -8.04 10.39 -0.02
C PHE A 251 -8.60 11.76 0.35
N ALA A 252 -8.66 12.74 -0.55
CA ALA A 252 -9.27 14.04 -0.31
C ALA A 252 -10.81 13.92 -0.21
N ASP A 253 -11.43 14.78 0.59
CA ASP A 253 -12.89 14.89 0.66
C ASP A 253 -13.48 15.31 -0.70
N SER A 254 -12.78 16.19 -1.40
CA SER A 254 -13.04 16.58 -2.80
C SER A 254 -11.74 16.57 -3.56
N SER A 255 -11.61 15.67 -4.55
CA SER A 255 -10.41 15.59 -5.36
C SER A 255 -10.38 16.71 -6.40
N PRO A 256 -9.29 17.48 -6.48
CA PRO A 256 -9.09 18.46 -7.57
C PRO A 256 -8.59 17.79 -8.87
N TRP A 257 -8.25 16.51 -8.86
CA TRP A 257 -7.60 15.82 -9.97
C TRP A 257 -8.36 15.83 -11.30
N PRO A 258 -9.71 15.72 -11.32
CA PRO A 258 -10.47 15.82 -12.57
C PRO A 258 -10.26 17.16 -13.30
N ASP A 259 -10.05 18.24 -12.55
CA ASP A 259 -9.90 19.62 -13.07
C ASP A 259 -8.43 19.98 -13.34
N TYR A 260 -7.47 19.11 -13.04
CA TYR A 260 -6.06 19.36 -13.32
C TYR A 260 -5.80 19.48 -14.81
N SER A 261 -5.22 20.63 -15.22
CA SER A 261 -4.72 20.81 -16.59
C SER A 261 -3.58 19.82 -16.90
N PRO A 262 -3.30 19.54 -18.17
CA PRO A 262 -2.14 18.75 -18.58
C PRO A 262 -0.82 19.27 -17.96
N GLU A 263 -0.65 20.58 -17.89
CA GLU A 263 0.53 21.21 -17.28
C GLU A 263 0.64 20.91 -15.78
N GLN A 264 -0.45 21.03 -15.03
CA GLN A 264 -0.46 20.68 -13.60
C GLN A 264 -0.13 19.22 -13.37
N ARG A 265 -0.63 18.30 -14.21
CA ARG A 265 -0.33 16.87 -14.15
C ARG A 265 1.14 16.58 -14.44
N ILE A 266 1.71 17.23 -15.46
CA ILE A 266 3.13 17.13 -15.82
C ILE A 266 4.00 17.66 -14.67
N ASN A 267 3.65 18.79 -14.07
CA ASN A 267 4.37 19.35 -12.94
C ASN A 267 4.35 18.43 -11.72
N LEU A 268 3.23 17.79 -11.43
CA LEU A 268 3.15 16.79 -10.35
C LEU A 268 4.04 15.56 -10.65
N TYR A 269 4.09 15.11 -11.91
CA TYR A 269 5.02 14.04 -12.29
C TYR A 269 6.48 14.47 -12.16
N LYS A 270 6.80 15.69 -12.54
CA LYS A 270 8.14 16.25 -12.37
C LYS A 270 8.56 16.28 -10.89
N GLN A 271 7.66 16.69 -9.99
CA GLN A 271 7.89 16.63 -8.55
C GLN A 271 8.17 15.19 -8.09
N HIS A 272 7.41 14.21 -8.60
CA HIS A 272 7.64 12.80 -8.31
C HIS A 272 9.03 12.33 -8.77
N VAL A 273 9.43 12.69 -10.00
CA VAL A 273 10.74 12.34 -10.56
C VAL A 273 11.88 12.99 -9.76
N GLN A 274 11.74 14.28 -9.41
CA GLN A 274 12.73 14.98 -8.59
C GLN A 274 12.86 14.34 -7.22
N LEU A 275 11.75 14.05 -6.54
CA LEU A 275 11.74 13.38 -5.25
C LEU A 275 12.36 11.98 -5.32
N PHE A 276 12.16 11.27 -6.43
CA PHE A 276 12.79 9.98 -6.68
C PHE A 276 14.31 10.13 -6.82
N ALA A 277 14.79 11.12 -7.59
CA ALA A 277 16.21 11.40 -7.76
C ALA A 277 16.89 11.73 -6.44
N ASP A 278 16.27 12.60 -5.61
CA ASP A 278 16.81 13.02 -4.32
C ASP A 278 16.82 11.89 -3.29
N THR A 279 15.86 10.97 -3.35
CA THR A 279 15.69 9.89 -2.38
C THR A 279 16.56 8.68 -2.71
N TRP A 280 16.60 8.27 -3.99
CA TRP A 280 17.27 7.05 -4.46
C TRP A 280 18.59 7.37 -5.15
N GLN A 281 19.47 8.04 -4.43
CA GLN A 281 20.84 8.35 -4.87
C GLN A 281 21.59 7.07 -5.18
N HIS A 282 22.63 7.19 -6.03
CA HIS A 282 23.50 6.05 -6.41
C HIS A 282 22.76 4.86 -7.06
N ARG A 283 21.59 5.11 -7.67
CA ARG A 283 20.79 4.07 -8.35
C ARG A 283 20.29 2.96 -7.42
N GLU A 284 20.04 3.27 -6.15
CA GLU A 284 19.43 2.31 -5.20
C GLU A 284 18.13 1.71 -5.72
N ARG A 285 17.36 2.48 -6.51
CA ARG A 285 16.25 1.99 -7.33
C ARG A 285 16.47 2.36 -8.79
N PRO A 286 16.19 1.45 -9.74
CA PRO A 286 16.35 1.73 -11.15
C PRO A 286 15.25 2.69 -11.64
N ILE A 287 15.60 3.60 -12.55
CA ILE A 287 14.70 4.63 -13.10
C ILE A 287 13.43 4.04 -13.73
N HIS A 288 13.49 2.86 -14.33
CA HIS A 288 12.31 2.23 -14.93
C HIS A 288 11.19 1.95 -13.93
N THR A 289 11.47 2.03 -12.62
CA THR A 289 10.43 1.99 -11.58
C THR A 289 9.43 3.14 -11.75
N LEU A 290 9.86 4.28 -12.30
CA LEU A 290 9.00 5.44 -12.58
C LEU A 290 8.02 5.20 -13.74
N ASN A 291 8.31 4.26 -14.65
CA ASN A 291 7.49 4.02 -15.85
C ASN A 291 6.03 3.66 -15.51
N LYS A 292 5.83 2.90 -14.43
CA LYS A 292 4.49 2.51 -13.97
C LYS A 292 3.64 3.71 -13.50
N PHE A 293 4.30 4.77 -13.02
CA PHE A 293 3.64 5.98 -12.55
C PHE A 293 3.37 6.99 -13.66
N CYS A 294 4.14 6.95 -14.76
CA CYS A 294 4.01 7.89 -15.86
C CYS A 294 2.56 8.01 -16.36
N LYS A 295 1.83 6.88 -16.46
CA LYS A 295 0.44 6.84 -16.91
C LYS A 295 -0.54 7.52 -15.94
N ILE A 296 -0.20 7.67 -14.67
CA ILE A 296 -1.04 8.38 -13.70
C ILE A 296 -1.15 9.84 -14.11
N TYR A 297 -0.02 10.44 -14.46
CA TYR A 297 0.10 11.87 -14.71
C TYR A 297 -0.08 12.25 -16.18
N ILE A 298 0.50 11.46 -17.05
CA ILE A 298 0.56 11.74 -18.50
C ILE A 298 -0.57 10.97 -19.19
N ASN A 299 -1.78 11.51 -19.12
CA ASN A 299 -2.96 10.95 -19.77
C ASN A 299 -4.05 12.02 -19.97
N GLY A 300 -5.03 11.73 -20.85
CA GLY A 300 -6.23 12.54 -21.00
C GLY A 300 -6.03 13.84 -21.82
N PHE A 301 -4.93 13.98 -22.54
CA PHE A 301 -4.68 15.13 -23.42
C PHE A 301 -3.99 14.68 -24.73
N ASP A 302 -4.06 15.53 -25.76
CA ASP A 302 -3.47 15.23 -27.08
C ASP A 302 -1.95 15.09 -26.98
N GLY A 303 -1.40 14.05 -27.62
CA GLY A 303 0.02 13.74 -27.58
C GLY A 303 0.49 13.02 -26.32
N ALA A 304 -0.38 12.75 -25.32
CA ALA A 304 0.00 12.07 -24.07
C ALA A 304 0.62 10.70 -24.29
N LYS A 305 0.20 9.95 -25.34
CA LYS A 305 0.77 8.62 -25.67
C LYS A 305 2.22 8.76 -26.13
N ASP A 306 2.49 9.62 -27.08
CA ASP A 306 3.83 9.82 -27.64
C ASP A 306 4.79 10.42 -26.60
N LEU A 307 4.26 11.27 -25.72
CA LEU A 307 5.01 11.80 -24.59
C LEU A 307 5.40 10.66 -23.62
N ARG A 308 4.47 9.79 -23.22
CA ARG A 308 4.80 8.63 -22.37
C ARG A 308 5.87 7.75 -22.99
N ASP A 309 5.76 7.46 -24.28
CA ASP A 309 6.73 6.62 -24.98
C ASP A 309 8.14 7.24 -24.91
N ARG A 310 8.27 8.55 -25.12
CA ARG A 310 9.56 9.25 -24.97
C ARG A 310 10.07 9.20 -23.53
N LEU A 311 9.23 9.51 -22.55
CA LEU A 311 9.61 9.55 -21.14
C LEU A 311 10.04 8.16 -20.60
N MET A 312 9.39 7.09 -21.06
CA MET A 312 9.73 5.71 -20.66
C MET A 312 11.05 5.20 -21.22
N HIS A 313 11.60 5.85 -22.26
CA HIS A 313 12.91 5.52 -22.84
C HIS A 313 14.07 6.26 -22.15
N CYS A 314 13.80 7.23 -21.28
CA CYS A 314 14.84 7.90 -20.52
C CYS A 314 15.61 6.92 -19.62
N THR A 315 16.92 7.05 -19.59
CA THR A 315 17.83 6.17 -18.83
C THR A 315 18.31 6.77 -17.53
N THR A 316 18.15 8.09 -17.37
CA THR A 316 18.50 8.85 -16.13
C THR A 316 17.36 9.78 -15.71
N THR A 317 17.32 10.13 -14.43
CA THR A 317 16.38 11.11 -13.89
C THR A 317 16.59 12.51 -14.49
N ASP A 318 17.82 12.91 -14.75
CA ASP A 318 18.15 14.19 -15.36
C ASP A 318 17.62 14.29 -16.80
N GLU A 319 17.79 13.22 -17.58
CA GLU A 319 17.20 13.12 -18.91
C GLU A 319 15.66 13.23 -18.85
N LEU A 320 15.04 12.50 -17.91
CA LEU A 320 13.59 12.52 -17.73
C LEU A 320 13.08 13.92 -17.34
N ILE A 321 13.75 14.61 -16.40
CA ILE A 321 13.42 15.98 -16.00
C ILE A 321 13.58 16.93 -17.18
N THR A 322 14.69 16.82 -17.94
CA THR A 322 14.93 17.64 -19.14
C THR A 322 13.82 17.46 -20.17
N GLN A 323 13.37 16.22 -20.40
CA GLN A 323 12.24 15.95 -21.30
C GLN A 323 10.94 16.60 -20.79
N LEU A 324 10.67 16.54 -19.50
CA LEU A 324 9.50 17.14 -18.87
C LEU A 324 9.54 18.69 -18.95
N ASP A 325 10.72 19.31 -18.81
CA ASP A 325 10.89 20.77 -18.93
C ASP A 325 10.67 21.29 -20.34
N ASN A 326 11.01 20.51 -21.35
CA ASN A 326 10.93 20.89 -22.75
C ASN A 326 9.56 20.60 -23.39
N ILE A 327 8.55 20.19 -22.61
CA ILE A 327 7.22 19.93 -23.14
C ILE A 327 6.56 21.25 -23.55
N LYS A 328 6.27 21.38 -24.84
CA LYS A 328 5.38 22.42 -25.37
C LYS A 328 3.98 21.80 -25.52
N LEU A 329 3.09 22.17 -24.60
CA LEU A 329 1.66 21.83 -24.77
C LEU A 329 1.11 22.75 -25.87
N SER A 330 0.47 22.17 -26.89
CA SER A 330 -0.30 22.96 -27.86
C SER A 330 -1.43 23.66 -27.10
N SER A 331 -1.52 24.98 -27.25
CA SER A 331 -2.65 25.75 -26.74
C SER A 331 -3.95 25.12 -27.29
N PRO A 332 -5.03 25.03 -26.49
CA PRO A 332 -6.31 24.54 -27.02
C PRO A 332 -6.66 25.42 -28.23
N ALA A 333 -6.86 24.77 -29.39
CA ALA A 333 -7.32 25.46 -30.58
C ALA A 333 -8.62 26.17 -30.24
N ASN A 334 -8.64 27.50 -30.39
CA ASN A 334 -9.85 28.32 -30.30
C ASN A 334 -10.88 27.78 -31.31
N VAL A 335 -11.81 26.98 -30.82
CA VAL A 335 -13.01 26.64 -31.60
C VAL A 335 -13.92 27.87 -31.56
N HIS A 336 -13.54 28.89 -32.29
CA HIS A 336 -14.50 29.92 -32.68
C HIS A 336 -15.26 29.38 -33.89
N GLY A 337 -16.46 28.89 -33.62
CA GLY A 337 -17.44 28.54 -34.62
C GLY A 337 -17.71 29.76 -35.48
N HIS A 338 -17.42 29.70 -36.75
CA HIS A 338 -18.07 30.52 -37.75
C HIS A 338 -19.54 30.09 -37.87
N HIS A 339 -20.41 30.83 -37.22
CA HIS A 339 -21.80 30.95 -37.67
C HIS A 339 -21.82 32.08 -38.72
N SER A 340 -22.04 31.74 -39.95
CA SER A 340 -22.57 32.59 -41.01
C SER A 340 -23.78 31.89 -41.60
#